data_c559ab10d71314761c9dcf793b0dcbab
#
_entry.id   c559ab10d71314761c9dcf793b0dcbab
#
_cell.length_a   1.000
_cell.length_b   1.000
_cell.length_c   1.000
_cell.angle_alpha   90.00
_cell.angle_beta   90.00
_cell.angle_gamma   90.00
#
_symmetry.space_group_name_H-M   'P 1'
#
loop_
_entity.id
_entity.type
_entity.pdbx_description
1 polymer ?
#
loop_
_entity_poly.entity_id
_entity_poly.type
_entity_poly.pdbx_seq_one_letter_code
_entity_poly.pdbx_strand_id
1 'polypeptide(L)'
;MLPAMATRSRIDSAGTCCLGGLLAMGGMFDVGSLGAYLLYVKQVSQPISQISQQVNVLLAAIAGAERIFAVMEAEPETDEGKTVIVRVEKNGDTLTETDRRTGFWAWKKPDGTLVELRGDVRFDHVTFSYDGGKPVLNDVSLFAKPGQKIAFVGSTGAGKTTITNLINRFYDVQEGTITYDGINVKDIQKASLRRSLGMVLQDTHLFTGTIADNIRYGRPDATDEDIRAAARLANADSFIRHLPQGYDTVITGDGGSLSQGELQLLAIARAAVSDPPVLILDETTSSIDTRTEKLIEKGMDSLMAGRTVFVIAHRLSTVR
;
A
#
# COMPACT_ATOMS: atom_id res chain seq x y z
N MET A 1 -15.12 14.08 -30.12
CA MET A 1 -16.26 14.87 -30.66
C MET A 1 -15.86 16.29 -31.05
N LEU A 2 -15.05 17.02 -30.35
CA LEU A 2 -14.62 18.40 -30.65
C LEU A 2 -14.01 18.62 -32.06
N PRO A 3 -13.10 17.77 -32.58
CA PRO A 3 -12.55 18.01 -33.93
C PRO A 3 -13.59 17.87 -35.05
N ALA A 4 -14.56 16.97 -34.87
CA ALA A 4 -15.62 16.75 -35.87
C ALA A 4 -16.58 17.95 -36.01
N MET A 5 -16.93 18.60 -34.88
CA MET A 5 -17.80 19.79 -34.88
C MET A 5 -17.11 21.02 -35.45
N ALA A 6 -15.82 21.23 -35.15
CA ALA A 6 -15.04 22.31 -35.71
C ALA A 6 -14.85 22.14 -37.22
N THR A 7 -14.64 20.92 -37.68
CA THR A 7 -14.56 20.59 -39.13
C THR A 7 -15.88 20.79 -39.81
N ARG A 8 -17.00 20.39 -39.22
CA ARG A 8 -18.35 20.59 -39.74
C ARG A 8 -18.68 22.08 -39.90
N SER A 9 -18.41 22.90 -38.90
CA SER A 9 -18.60 24.35 -38.96
C SER A 9 -17.79 25.03 -40.08
N ARG A 10 -16.55 24.55 -40.33
CA ARG A 10 -15.72 25.04 -41.43
C ARG A 10 -16.24 24.63 -42.79
N ILE A 11 -16.73 23.41 -42.93
CA ILE A 11 -17.33 22.90 -44.17
C ILE A 11 -18.63 23.66 -44.45
N ASP A 12 -19.50 23.86 -43.48
CA ASP A 12 -20.74 24.62 -43.61
C ASP A 12 -20.44 26.07 -44.03
N SER A 13 -19.46 26.73 -43.43
CA SER A 13 -19.05 28.10 -43.80
C SER A 13 -18.48 28.17 -45.21
N ALA A 14 -17.64 27.21 -45.60
CA ALA A 14 -17.09 27.15 -46.95
C ALA A 14 -18.17 26.89 -48.01
N GLY A 15 -19.07 25.94 -47.74
CA GLY A 15 -20.22 25.66 -48.62
C GLY A 15 -21.15 26.87 -48.79
N THR A 16 -21.41 27.57 -47.69
CA THR A 16 -22.24 28.81 -47.71
C THR A 16 -21.54 29.93 -48.51
N CYS A 17 -20.23 30.11 -48.37
CA CYS A 17 -19.46 31.08 -49.14
C CYS A 17 -19.49 30.77 -50.64
N CYS A 18 -19.32 29.51 -51.04
CA CYS A 18 -19.32 29.10 -52.43
C CYS A 18 -20.69 29.26 -53.08
N LEU A 19 -21.74 28.71 -52.45
CA LEU A 19 -23.10 28.81 -52.95
C LEU A 19 -23.63 30.25 -52.96
N GLY A 20 -23.42 30.99 -51.88
CA GLY A 20 -23.83 32.37 -51.75
C GLY A 20 -23.08 33.29 -52.72
N GLY A 21 -21.79 33.02 -52.98
CA GLY A 21 -21.01 33.73 -54.00
C GLY A 21 -21.52 33.50 -55.41
N LEU A 22 -21.88 32.26 -55.76
CA LEU A 22 -22.48 31.92 -57.07
C LEU A 22 -23.85 32.60 -57.26
N LEU A 23 -24.70 32.64 -56.26
CA LEU A 23 -26.04 33.30 -56.31
C LEU A 23 -25.89 34.84 -56.37
N ALA A 24 -24.87 35.42 -55.70
CA ALA A 24 -24.56 36.85 -55.79
C ALA A 24 -24.09 37.24 -57.22
N MET A 25 -23.27 36.41 -57.83
CA MET A 25 -22.83 36.61 -59.21
C MET A 25 -24.02 36.49 -60.22
N GLY A 26 -25.03 35.67 -59.89
CA GLY A 26 -26.28 35.57 -60.66
C GLY A 26 -27.28 36.71 -60.41
N GLY A 27 -26.90 37.73 -59.59
CA GLY A 27 -27.77 38.88 -59.30
C GLY A 27 -28.95 38.61 -58.36
N MET A 28 -29.00 37.42 -57.76
CA MET A 28 -30.10 37.04 -56.85
C MET A 28 -29.87 37.53 -55.40
N PHE A 29 -28.63 37.88 -55.02
CA PHE A 29 -28.26 38.37 -53.70
C PHE A 29 -27.30 39.53 -53.79
N ASP A 30 -27.45 40.50 -52.91
CA ASP A 30 -26.45 41.54 -52.62
C ASP A 30 -25.31 41.02 -51.80
N VAL A 31 -24.08 41.50 -52.08
CA VAL A 31 -22.85 41.08 -51.36
C VAL A 31 -22.93 41.43 -49.86
N GLY A 32 -23.62 42.53 -49.49
CA GLY A 32 -23.85 42.90 -48.11
C GLY A 32 -24.74 41.89 -47.37
N SER A 33 -25.79 41.42 -48.03
CA SER A 33 -26.68 40.38 -47.48
C SER A 33 -25.97 39.05 -47.27
N LEU A 34 -25.02 38.68 -48.15
CA LEU A 34 -24.19 37.48 -47.97
C LEU A 34 -23.28 37.61 -46.77
N GLY A 35 -22.65 38.78 -46.57
CA GLY A 35 -21.82 39.10 -45.41
C GLY A 35 -22.63 39.01 -44.09
N ALA A 36 -23.83 39.59 -44.06
CA ALA A 36 -24.70 39.50 -42.89
C ALA A 36 -25.12 38.06 -42.58
N TYR A 37 -25.46 37.26 -43.60
CA TYR A 37 -25.80 35.85 -43.43
C TYR A 37 -24.63 35.02 -42.80
N LEU A 38 -23.40 35.20 -43.27
CA LEU A 38 -22.23 34.55 -42.73
C LEU A 38 -21.97 34.94 -41.26
N LEU A 39 -22.22 36.21 -40.90
CA LEU A 39 -22.15 36.65 -39.50
C LEU A 39 -23.21 35.96 -38.64
N TYR A 40 -24.45 35.85 -39.09
CA TYR A 40 -25.49 35.14 -38.34
C TYR A 40 -25.22 33.64 -38.18
N VAL A 41 -24.70 32.97 -39.21
CA VAL A 41 -24.28 31.57 -39.13
C VAL A 41 -23.22 31.37 -38.07
N LYS A 42 -22.23 32.27 -38.01
CA LYS A 42 -21.20 32.23 -36.92
C LYS A 42 -21.82 32.51 -35.55
N GLN A 43 -22.69 33.51 -35.42
CA GLN A 43 -23.33 33.83 -34.15
C GLN A 43 -24.21 32.69 -33.60
N VAL A 44 -24.85 31.90 -34.44
CA VAL A 44 -25.64 30.74 -34.04
C VAL A 44 -24.72 29.54 -33.72
N SER A 45 -23.65 29.36 -34.47
CA SER A 45 -22.71 28.24 -34.26
C SER A 45 -21.91 28.34 -32.95
N GLN A 46 -21.58 29.56 -32.48
CA GLN A 46 -20.86 29.78 -31.25
C GLN A 46 -21.58 29.25 -29.99
N PRO A 47 -22.84 29.61 -29.71
CA PRO A 47 -23.56 29.07 -28.55
C PRO A 47 -23.72 27.55 -28.61
N ILE A 48 -23.93 26.96 -29.78
CA ILE A 48 -24.05 25.52 -29.94
C ILE A 48 -22.71 24.82 -29.54
N SER A 49 -21.58 25.39 -29.97
CA SER A 49 -20.27 24.89 -29.59
C SER A 49 -20.01 25.03 -28.09
N GLN A 50 -20.41 26.16 -27.49
CA GLN A 50 -20.30 26.38 -26.05
C GLN A 50 -21.13 25.38 -25.22
N ILE A 51 -22.41 25.16 -25.64
CA ILE A 51 -23.27 24.16 -24.97
C ILE A 51 -22.63 22.76 -25.06
N SER A 52 -22.08 22.38 -26.22
CA SER A 52 -21.42 21.09 -26.39
C SER A 52 -20.20 20.95 -25.49
N GLN A 53 -19.42 22.03 -25.28
CA GLN A 53 -18.29 22.04 -24.33
C GLN A 53 -18.78 21.91 -22.90
N GLN A 54 -19.85 22.62 -22.51
CA GLN A 54 -20.41 22.53 -21.17
C GLN A 54 -20.93 21.13 -20.86
N VAL A 55 -21.57 20.48 -21.80
CA VAL A 55 -22.02 19.08 -21.67
C VAL A 55 -20.83 18.14 -21.41
N ASN A 56 -19.71 18.31 -22.13
CA ASN A 56 -18.53 17.49 -21.92
C ASN A 56 -17.90 17.73 -20.52
N VAL A 57 -17.86 18.98 -20.06
CA VAL A 57 -17.40 19.33 -18.72
C VAL A 57 -18.30 18.71 -17.65
N LEU A 58 -19.61 18.78 -17.84
CA LEU A 58 -20.59 18.17 -16.94
C LEU A 58 -20.42 16.64 -16.87
N LEU A 59 -20.28 15.97 -18.01
CA LEU A 59 -20.06 14.51 -18.05
C LEU A 59 -18.75 14.12 -17.34
N ALA A 60 -17.68 14.90 -17.53
CA ALA A 60 -16.42 14.67 -16.82
C ALA A 60 -16.56 14.87 -15.30
N ALA A 61 -17.32 15.90 -14.90
CA ALA A 61 -17.60 16.15 -13.48
C ALA A 61 -18.42 15.03 -12.83
N ILE A 62 -19.45 14.53 -13.55
CA ILE A 62 -20.27 13.39 -13.10
C ILE A 62 -19.41 12.14 -12.95
N ALA A 63 -18.56 11.81 -13.94
CA ALA A 63 -17.67 10.67 -13.86
C ALA A 63 -16.62 10.81 -12.72
N GLY A 64 -16.19 12.03 -12.43
CA GLY A 64 -15.33 12.30 -11.26
C GLY A 64 -16.08 12.13 -9.94
N ALA A 65 -17.30 12.64 -9.86
CA ALA A 65 -18.16 12.49 -8.68
C ALA A 65 -18.50 11.02 -8.40
N GLU A 66 -18.83 10.24 -9.42
CA GLU A 66 -19.09 8.79 -9.28
C GLU A 66 -17.92 8.06 -8.61
N ARG A 67 -16.68 8.35 -9.03
CA ARG A 67 -15.47 7.74 -8.41
C ARG A 67 -15.28 8.18 -6.95
N ILE A 68 -15.56 9.44 -6.65
CA ILE A 68 -15.45 9.96 -5.28
C ILE A 68 -16.52 9.29 -4.40
N PHE A 69 -17.77 9.23 -4.86
CA PHE A 69 -18.85 8.59 -4.11
C PHE A 69 -18.61 7.09 -3.94
N ALA A 70 -18.10 6.39 -4.95
CA ALA A 70 -17.72 4.98 -4.83
C ALA A 70 -16.72 4.73 -3.70
N VAL A 71 -15.76 5.65 -3.48
CA VAL A 71 -14.82 5.55 -2.36
C VAL A 71 -15.48 5.92 -1.04
N MET A 72 -16.36 6.93 -1.02
CA MET A 72 -17.06 7.37 0.20
C MET A 72 -18.10 6.35 0.68
N GLU A 73 -18.72 5.61 -0.23
CA GLU A 73 -19.73 4.60 0.05
C GLU A 73 -19.12 3.20 0.24
N ALA A 74 -17.80 3.06 0.06
CA ALA A 74 -17.13 1.79 0.30
C ALA A 74 -17.33 1.35 1.76
N GLU A 75 -17.80 0.12 1.95
CA GLU A 75 -18.01 -0.43 3.27
C GLU A 75 -16.68 -0.49 4.05
N PRO A 76 -16.65 -0.02 5.30
CA PRO A 76 -15.45 -0.11 6.12
C PRO A 76 -15.10 -1.56 6.41
N GLU A 77 -13.81 -1.83 6.63
CA GLU A 77 -13.36 -3.16 7.00
C GLU A 77 -14.03 -3.60 8.31
N THR A 78 -14.75 -4.72 8.27
CA THR A 78 -15.41 -5.29 9.46
C THR A 78 -14.37 -5.87 10.42
N ASP A 79 -14.49 -5.57 11.71
CA ASP A 79 -13.64 -6.11 12.77
C ASP A 79 -14.46 -6.46 14.00
N GLU A 80 -14.74 -7.76 14.17
CA GLU A 80 -15.48 -8.30 15.30
C GLU A 80 -14.54 -8.79 16.43
N GLY A 81 -13.23 -8.71 16.22
CA GLY A 81 -12.22 -9.12 17.19
C GLY A 81 -12.29 -8.30 18.48
N LYS A 82 -12.21 -8.98 19.62
CA LYS A 82 -12.29 -8.35 20.95
C LYS A 82 -11.00 -8.51 21.76
N THR A 83 -10.09 -9.38 21.33
CA THR A 83 -8.79 -9.58 21.97
C THR A 83 -7.84 -8.48 21.50
N VAL A 84 -7.19 -7.79 22.42
CA VAL A 84 -6.29 -6.66 22.14
C VAL A 84 -4.88 -6.95 22.61
N ILE A 85 -3.89 -6.32 21.95
CA ILE A 85 -2.49 -6.36 22.37
C ILE A 85 -2.25 -5.35 23.50
N VAL A 86 -1.60 -5.79 24.58
CA VAL A 86 -1.22 -4.94 25.72
C VAL A 86 0.24 -5.17 26.10
N ARG A 87 0.86 -4.15 26.71
CA ARG A 87 2.20 -4.28 27.32
C ARG A 87 2.08 -4.96 28.67
N VAL A 88 3.03 -5.83 29.00
CA VAL A 88 3.04 -6.53 30.28
C VAL A 88 4.41 -6.51 30.94
N GLU A 89 4.44 -6.53 32.27
CA GLU A 89 5.59 -6.92 33.08
C GLU A 89 5.49 -8.42 33.36
N LYS A 90 6.62 -9.11 33.19
CA LYS A 90 6.72 -10.55 33.43
C LYS A 90 7.50 -10.81 34.71
N ASN A 91 6.82 -11.33 35.73
CA ASN A 91 7.41 -11.75 36.99
C ASN A 91 7.26 -13.28 37.13
N GLY A 92 8.28 -14.03 36.70
CA GLY A 92 8.15 -15.47 36.54
C GLY A 92 7.08 -15.85 35.50
N ASP A 93 6.08 -16.59 35.89
CA ASP A 93 4.95 -16.98 35.02
C ASP A 93 3.75 -16.02 35.09
N THR A 94 3.83 -15.00 35.94
CA THR A 94 2.74 -14.03 36.09
C THR A 94 2.93 -12.85 35.15
N LEU A 95 1.90 -12.54 34.37
CA LEU A 95 1.83 -11.37 33.50
C LEU A 95 0.96 -10.30 34.15
N THR A 96 1.48 -9.08 34.23
CA THR A 96 0.73 -7.93 34.75
C THR A 96 0.74 -6.83 33.70
N GLU A 97 -0.45 -6.30 33.35
CA GLU A 97 -0.58 -5.21 32.40
C GLU A 97 0.11 -3.94 32.90
N THR A 98 0.84 -3.25 32.05
CA THR A 98 1.60 -2.05 32.38
C THR A 98 1.62 -1.08 31.21
N ASP A 99 1.71 0.22 31.52
CA ASP A 99 1.94 1.26 30.50
C ASP A 99 3.44 1.47 30.21
N ARG A 100 4.32 0.84 31.00
CA ARG A 100 5.76 0.96 30.84
C ARG A 100 6.24 0.16 29.64
N ARG A 101 7.36 0.60 29.04
CA ARG A 101 8.04 -0.12 27.95
C ARG A 101 8.89 -1.25 28.55
N THR A 102 8.39 -2.46 28.53
CA THR A 102 9.06 -3.66 29.08
C THR A 102 9.67 -4.55 28.01
N GLY A 103 9.28 -4.35 26.73
CA GLY A 103 9.61 -5.26 25.63
C GLY A 103 8.75 -6.52 25.60
N PHE A 104 7.86 -6.70 26.58
CA PHE A 104 6.96 -7.86 26.66
C PHE A 104 5.54 -7.46 26.32
N TRP A 105 4.86 -8.32 25.57
CA TRP A 105 3.50 -8.12 25.09
C TRP A 105 2.62 -9.32 25.42
N ALA A 106 1.35 -9.10 25.59
CA ALA A 106 0.36 -10.14 25.77
C ALA A 106 -0.94 -9.83 25.02
N TRP A 107 -1.66 -10.86 24.70
CA TRP A 107 -3.05 -10.79 24.25
C TRP A 107 -3.96 -10.70 25.46
N LYS A 108 -4.72 -9.63 25.58
CA LYS A 108 -5.77 -9.48 26.59
C LYS A 108 -7.10 -9.88 25.98
N LYS A 109 -7.64 -11.00 26.50
CA LYS A 109 -8.95 -11.49 26.10
C LYS A 109 -10.09 -10.68 26.75
N PRO A 110 -11.33 -10.76 26.24
CA PRO A 110 -12.48 -10.04 26.81
C PRO A 110 -12.78 -10.38 28.28
N ASP A 111 -12.38 -11.56 28.73
CA ASP A 111 -12.50 -12.03 30.12
C ASP A 111 -11.38 -11.49 31.04
N GLY A 112 -10.47 -10.68 30.50
CA GLY A 112 -9.32 -10.14 31.23
C GLY A 112 -8.10 -11.07 31.27
N THR A 113 -8.20 -12.31 30.74
CA THR A 113 -7.08 -13.25 30.70
C THR A 113 -5.97 -12.72 29.81
N LEU A 114 -4.72 -12.76 30.32
CA LEU A 114 -3.52 -12.41 29.58
C LEU A 114 -2.85 -13.67 29.04
N VAL A 115 -2.59 -13.70 27.74
CA VAL A 115 -1.85 -14.76 27.05
C VAL A 115 -0.57 -14.14 26.52
N GLU A 116 0.59 -14.67 26.93
CA GLU A 116 1.89 -14.16 26.49
C GLU A 116 2.01 -14.21 24.96
N LEU A 117 2.40 -13.09 24.36
CA LEU A 117 2.62 -12.98 22.93
C LEU A 117 4.00 -13.56 22.60
N ARG A 118 4.04 -14.75 22.02
CA ARG A 118 5.25 -15.52 21.71
C ARG A 118 5.51 -15.65 20.21
N GLY A 119 4.48 -15.52 19.39
CA GLY A 119 4.58 -15.68 17.95
C GLY A 119 4.37 -17.12 17.45
N ASP A 120 3.55 -17.94 18.15
CA ASP A 120 3.10 -19.24 17.63
C ASP A 120 1.96 -19.03 16.64
N VAL A 121 2.21 -19.23 15.36
CA VAL A 121 1.20 -19.08 14.30
C VAL A 121 0.93 -20.43 13.67
N ARG A 122 -0.34 -20.80 13.56
CA ARG A 122 -0.77 -22.08 13.00
C ARG A 122 -1.91 -21.91 12.02
N PHE A 123 -1.83 -22.65 10.93
CA PHE A 123 -2.91 -22.88 9.97
C PHE A 123 -3.38 -24.33 10.14
N ASP A 124 -4.67 -24.51 10.22
CA ASP A 124 -5.31 -25.81 10.38
C ASP A 124 -6.38 -25.98 9.30
N HIS A 125 -6.12 -26.86 8.34
CA HIS A 125 -7.00 -27.19 7.22
C HIS A 125 -7.54 -25.98 6.47
N VAL A 126 -6.67 -24.98 6.15
CA VAL A 126 -7.08 -23.71 5.55
C VAL A 126 -7.31 -23.86 4.05
N THR A 127 -8.52 -23.53 3.61
CA THR A 127 -8.90 -23.37 2.21
C THR A 127 -9.28 -21.92 1.96
N PHE A 128 -8.75 -21.31 0.90
CA PHE A 128 -8.96 -19.92 0.58
C PHE A 128 -8.99 -19.64 -0.93
N SER A 129 -9.95 -18.81 -1.35
CA SER A 129 -10.03 -18.19 -2.67
C SER A 129 -10.37 -16.69 -2.55
N TYR A 130 -9.88 -15.86 -3.48
CA TYR A 130 -10.17 -14.41 -3.47
C TYR A 130 -11.63 -14.09 -3.88
N ASP A 131 -12.13 -14.80 -4.89
CA ASP A 131 -13.42 -14.47 -5.55
C ASP A 131 -14.46 -15.59 -5.39
N GLY A 132 -14.28 -16.52 -4.43
CA GLY A 132 -15.15 -17.70 -4.28
C GLY A 132 -15.04 -18.72 -5.42
N GLY A 133 -14.08 -18.54 -6.34
CA GLY A 133 -13.78 -19.43 -7.46
C GLY A 133 -12.79 -20.52 -7.11
N LYS A 134 -11.79 -20.75 -7.98
CA LYS A 134 -10.77 -21.78 -7.77
C LYS A 134 -9.94 -21.47 -6.52
N PRO A 135 -9.80 -22.40 -5.55
CA PRO A 135 -8.97 -22.18 -4.38
C PRO A 135 -7.51 -21.88 -4.74
N VAL A 136 -6.94 -20.85 -4.10
CA VAL A 136 -5.52 -20.53 -4.14
C VAL A 136 -4.76 -21.34 -3.09
N LEU A 137 -5.38 -21.54 -1.93
CA LEU A 137 -4.93 -22.48 -0.90
C LEU A 137 -5.99 -23.57 -0.76
N ASN A 138 -5.56 -24.81 -0.71
CA ASN A 138 -6.46 -25.96 -0.60
C ASN A 138 -5.96 -26.89 0.51
N ASP A 139 -6.69 -26.95 1.62
CA ASP A 139 -6.42 -27.81 2.77
C ASP A 139 -4.97 -27.65 3.32
N VAL A 140 -4.53 -26.40 3.49
CA VAL A 140 -3.18 -26.09 3.93
C VAL A 140 -3.08 -26.11 5.44
N SER A 141 -2.21 -26.97 5.98
CA SER A 141 -1.84 -27.00 7.39
C SER A 141 -0.35 -26.70 7.55
N LEU A 142 -0.01 -25.71 8.37
CA LEU A 142 1.36 -25.33 8.67
C LEU A 142 1.45 -24.72 10.08
N PHE A 143 2.64 -24.69 10.63
CA PHE A 143 2.87 -24.03 11.90
C PHE A 143 4.24 -23.36 11.95
N ALA A 144 4.35 -22.28 12.71
CA ALA A 144 5.58 -21.62 13.10
C ALA A 144 5.61 -21.52 14.62
N LYS A 145 6.58 -22.18 15.25
CA LYS A 145 6.79 -22.06 16.69
C LYS A 145 7.50 -20.74 17.02
N PRO A 146 7.37 -20.24 18.27
CA PRO A 146 8.09 -19.04 18.72
C PRO A 146 9.58 -19.08 18.36
N GLY A 147 10.08 -18.01 17.74
CA GLY A 147 11.47 -17.89 17.32
C GLY A 147 11.88 -18.71 16.10
N GLN A 148 10.95 -19.40 15.44
CA GLN A 148 11.23 -20.22 14.25
C GLN A 148 11.22 -19.35 12.98
N LYS A 149 12.13 -19.66 12.05
CA LYS A 149 12.15 -19.07 10.71
C LYS A 149 11.50 -20.06 9.71
N ILE A 150 10.47 -19.63 8.99
CA ILE A 150 9.75 -20.40 7.98
C ILE A 150 9.94 -19.73 6.63
N ALA A 151 10.47 -20.46 5.65
CA ALA A 151 10.61 -19.98 4.29
C ALA A 151 9.54 -20.59 3.39
N PHE A 152 8.79 -19.75 2.69
CA PHE A 152 7.86 -20.16 1.64
C PHE A 152 8.57 -20.16 0.31
N VAL A 153 8.72 -21.34 -0.29
CA VAL A 153 9.38 -21.55 -1.57
C VAL A 153 8.37 -22.09 -2.58
N GLY A 154 8.43 -21.64 -3.81
CA GLY A 154 7.54 -22.12 -4.88
C GLY A 154 7.46 -21.14 -6.04
N SER A 155 6.84 -21.57 -7.15
CA SER A 155 6.63 -20.75 -8.33
C SER A 155 5.73 -19.53 -8.04
N THR A 156 5.77 -18.54 -8.93
CA THR A 156 4.81 -17.43 -8.91
C THR A 156 3.38 -17.97 -9.01
N GLY A 157 2.48 -17.48 -8.18
CA GLY A 157 1.11 -17.97 -8.11
C GLY A 157 0.88 -19.18 -7.19
N ALA A 158 1.92 -19.73 -6.53
CA ALA A 158 1.81 -20.86 -5.60
C ALA A 158 1.13 -20.52 -4.24
N GLY A 159 0.61 -19.31 -4.06
CA GLY A 159 -0.10 -18.92 -2.84
C GLY A 159 0.78 -18.35 -1.71
N LYS A 160 2.10 -18.12 -1.93
CA LYS A 160 3.02 -17.61 -0.89
C LYS A 160 2.54 -16.28 -0.30
N THR A 161 2.27 -15.29 -1.13
CA THR A 161 1.74 -13.99 -0.72
C THR A 161 0.34 -14.11 -0.10
N THR A 162 -0.46 -15.09 -0.54
CA THR A 162 -1.78 -15.36 0.06
C THR A 162 -1.66 -15.79 1.51
N ILE A 163 -0.69 -16.64 1.85
CA ILE A 163 -0.43 -17.05 3.24
C ILE A 163 -0.11 -15.83 4.11
N THR A 164 0.78 -14.94 3.65
CA THR A 164 1.12 -13.72 4.41
C THR A 164 -0.05 -12.74 4.54
N ASN A 165 -0.88 -12.62 3.51
CA ASN A 165 -2.10 -11.82 3.55
C ASN A 165 -3.10 -12.36 4.58
N LEU A 166 -3.20 -13.68 4.71
CA LEU A 166 -4.08 -14.33 5.71
C LEU A 166 -3.53 -14.21 7.13
N ILE A 167 -2.20 -14.24 7.33
CA ILE A 167 -1.58 -13.96 8.65
C ILE A 167 -1.92 -12.54 9.11
N ASN A 168 -1.88 -11.55 8.19
CA ASN A 168 -2.26 -10.16 8.46
C ASN A 168 -3.78 -9.93 8.54
N ARG A 169 -4.56 -10.97 8.26
CA ARG A 169 -6.02 -10.89 8.20
C ARG A 169 -6.50 -9.76 7.27
N PHE A 170 -5.86 -9.62 6.09
CA PHE A 170 -6.41 -8.79 5.02
C PHE A 170 -7.63 -9.45 4.37
N TYR A 171 -7.73 -10.76 4.51
CA TYR A 171 -8.87 -11.59 4.12
C TYR A 171 -9.18 -12.59 5.22
N ASP A 172 -10.44 -12.94 5.39
CA ASP A 172 -10.86 -14.02 6.27
C ASP A 172 -10.93 -15.34 5.50
N VAL A 173 -10.52 -16.44 6.14
CA VAL A 173 -10.55 -17.79 5.53
C VAL A 173 -11.98 -18.30 5.39
N GLN A 174 -12.26 -19.02 4.30
CA GLN A 174 -13.55 -19.65 4.08
C GLN A 174 -13.67 -20.96 4.88
N GLU A 175 -12.62 -21.79 4.89
CA GLU A 175 -12.57 -23.04 5.62
C GLU A 175 -11.28 -23.13 6.43
N GLY A 176 -11.32 -23.90 7.52
CA GLY A 176 -10.21 -24.05 8.45
C GLY A 176 -10.06 -22.89 9.42
N THR A 177 -8.95 -22.88 10.14
CA THR A 177 -8.66 -21.86 11.16
C THR A 177 -7.21 -21.41 11.12
N ILE A 178 -6.99 -20.13 11.45
CA ILE A 178 -5.64 -19.60 11.70
C ILE A 178 -5.62 -19.17 13.15
N THR A 179 -4.62 -19.65 13.89
CA THR A 179 -4.43 -19.26 15.29
C THR A 179 -3.11 -18.56 15.49
N TYR A 180 -3.10 -17.61 16.42
CA TYR A 180 -1.92 -16.90 16.89
C TYR A 180 -1.85 -17.01 18.40
N ASP A 181 -0.79 -17.64 18.91
CA ASP A 181 -0.63 -18.02 20.33
C ASP A 181 -1.86 -18.77 20.89
N GLY A 182 -2.46 -19.64 20.06
CA GLY A 182 -3.64 -20.44 20.41
C GLY A 182 -4.96 -19.67 20.35
N ILE A 183 -4.96 -18.39 19.94
CA ILE A 183 -6.17 -17.57 19.75
C ILE A 183 -6.51 -17.52 18.27
N ASN A 184 -7.80 -17.76 17.91
CA ASN A 184 -8.21 -17.58 16.52
C ASN A 184 -8.00 -16.13 16.09
N VAL A 185 -7.36 -15.90 14.93
CA VAL A 185 -7.11 -14.53 14.45
C VAL A 185 -8.39 -13.73 14.22
N LYS A 186 -9.52 -14.38 14.02
CA LYS A 186 -10.85 -13.73 13.92
C LYS A 186 -11.28 -13.09 15.24
N ASP A 187 -10.84 -13.64 16.38
CA ASP A 187 -11.16 -13.13 17.71
C ASP A 187 -10.21 -12.00 18.15
N ILE A 188 -9.13 -11.78 17.41
CA ILE A 188 -8.17 -10.71 17.67
C ILE A 188 -8.57 -9.47 16.87
N GLN A 189 -8.59 -8.30 17.53
CA GLN A 189 -8.82 -7.02 16.87
C GLN A 189 -7.75 -6.80 15.77
N LYS A 190 -8.16 -6.49 14.54
CA LYS A 190 -7.26 -6.36 13.38
C LYS A 190 -6.12 -5.37 13.61
N ALA A 191 -6.40 -4.24 14.24
CA ALA A 191 -5.38 -3.25 14.58
C ALA A 191 -4.34 -3.83 15.55
N SER A 192 -4.76 -4.60 16.55
CA SER A 192 -3.88 -5.29 17.50
C SER A 192 -3.08 -6.41 16.85
N LEU A 193 -3.70 -7.21 15.98
CA LEU A 193 -3.04 -8.25 15.20
C LEU A 193 -1.92 -7.65 14.34
N ARG A 194 -2.26 -6.65 13.52
CA ARG A 194 -1.30 -6.01 12.60
C ARG A 194 -0.18 -5.28 13.33
N ARG A 195 -0.45 -4.74 14.52
CA ARG A 195 0.58 -4.14 15.38
C ARG A 195 1.60 -5.16 15.88
N SER A 196 1.22 -6.42 16.05
CA SER A 196 2.13 -7.51 16.45
C SER A 196 3.00 -8.04 15.32
N LEU A 197 2.70 -7.66 14.08
CA LEU A 197 3.35 -8.13 12.86
C LEU A 197 4.20 -7.01 12.24
N GLY A 198 5.48 -7.27 12.00
CA GLY A 198 6.33 -6.37 11.21
C GLY A 198 6.44 -6.88 9.78
N MET A 199 6.34 -5.98 8.81
CA MET A 199 6.47 -6.33 7.41
C MET A 199 7.64 -5.59 6.77
N VAL A 200 8.47 -6.32 6.04
CA VAL A 200 9.45 -5.74 5.11
C VAL A 200 9.12 -6.28 3.72
N LEU A 201 8.57 -5.40 2.89
CA LEU A 201 8.14 -5.74 1.53
C LEU A 201 9.27 -5.48 0.53
N GLN A 202 9.19 -6.14 -0.63
CA GLN A 202 10.09 -5.94 -1.75
C GLN A 202 10.08 -4.49 -2.23
N ASP A 203 8.88 -3.97 -2.50
CA ASP A 203 8.68 -2.60 -2.95
C ASP A 203 8.50 -1.68 -1.73
N THR A 204 9.54 -0.92 -1.42
CA THR A 204 9.52 0.02 -0.31
C THR A 204 8.98 1.36 -0.76
N HIS A 205 7.82 1.74 -0.22
CA HIS A 205 7.26 3.06 -0.40
C HIS A 205 7.60 3.97 0.78
N LEU A 206 8.13 5.16 0.47
CA LEU A 206 8.37 6.20 1.43
C LEU A 206 7.33 7.31 1.29
N PHE A 207 7.03 7.96 2.40
CA PHE A 207 6.14 9.11 2.44
C PHE A 207 6.94 10.40 2.26
N THR A 208 6.31 11.42 1.70
CA THR A 208 6.88 12.77 1.71
C THR A 208 7.04 13.25 3.15
N GLY A 209 8.27 13.51 3.57
CA GLY A 209 8.65 13.87 4.94
C GLY A 209 10.10 13.60 5.20
N THR A 210 10.56 13.75 6.44
CA THR A 210 11.95 13.49 6.80
C THR A 210 12.26 11.99 6.83
N ILE A 211 13.53 11.61 6.79
CA ILE A 211 13.96 10.23 7.03
C ILE A 211 13.52 9.77 8.42
N ALA A 212 13.67 10.63 9.43
CA ALA A 212 13.21 10.35 10.79
C ALA A 212 11.71 10.03 10.84
N ASP A 213 10.87 10.81 10.14
CA ASP A 213 9.41 10.57 10.07
C ASP A 213 9.08 9.26 9.38
N ASN A 214 9.80 8.94 8.31
CA ASN A 214 9.64 7.68 7.60
C ASN A 214 9.97 6.46 8.46
N ILE A 215 11.00 6.53 9.31
CA ILE A 215 11.31 5.46 10.27
C ILE A 215 10.26 5.46 11.40
N ARG A 216 9.90 6.63 11.94
CA ARG A 216 8.90 6.80 13.01
C ARG A 216 7.53 6.27 12.63
N TYR A 217 7.22 6.17 11.34
CA TYR A 217 5.97 5.56 10.85
C TYR A 217 5.73 4.15 11.40
N GLY A 218 6.80 3.36 11.62
CA GLY A 218 6.68 2.04 12.25
C GLY A 218 6.21 2.09 13.71
N ARG A 219 6.49 3.21 14.41
CA ARG A 219 6.04 3.48 15.78
C ARG A 219 5.95 4.98 16.00
N PRO A 220 4.73 5.58 15.94
CA PRO A 220 4.54 7.01 16.03
C PRO A 220 5.04 7.68 17.32
N ASP A 221 5.08 6.94 18.43
CA ASP A 221 5.58 7.39 19.74
C ASP A 221 7.09 7.14 19.95
N ALA A 222 7.83 6.77 18.89
CA ALA A 222 9.27 6.56 18.96
C ALA A 222 10.04 7.86 19.19
N THR A 223 10.97 7.82 20.14
CA THR A 223 11.92 8.93 20.39
C THR A 223 12.99 8.96 19.29
N ASP A 224 13.69 10.09 19.15
CA ASP A 224 14.81 10.19 18.20
C ASP A 224 15.93 9.19 18.49
N GLU A 225 16.08 8.82 19.75
CA GLU A 225 17.04 7.80 20.18
C GLU A 225 16.62 6.40 19.71
N ASP A 226 15.32 6.07 19.81
CA ASP A 226 14.75 4.83 19.27
C ASP A 226 14.94 4.76 17.74
N ILE A 227 14.71 5.87 17.03
CA ILE A 227 14.90 5.96 15.58
C ILE A 227 16.34 5.70 15.18
N ARG A 228 17.29 6.34 15.88
CA ARG A 228 18.72 6.13 15.63
C ARG A 228 19.17 4.71 15.99
N ALA A 229 18.60 4.11 17.04
CA ALA A 229 18.87 2.73 17.39
C ALA A 229 18.36 1.76 16.31
N ALA A 230 17.15 1.96 15.83
CA ALA A 230 16.56 1.18 14.73
C ALA A 230 17.36 1.33 13.42
N ALA A 231 17.80 2.55 13.09
CA ALA A 231 18.63 2.80 11.92
C ALA A 231 20.02 2.12 12.02
N ARG A 232 20.63 2.09 13.20
CA ARG A 232 21.88 1.34 13.45
C ARG A 232 21.69 -0.16 13.30
N LEU A 233 20.60 -0.71 13.85
CA LEU A 233 20.25 -2.12 13.70
C LEU A 233 20.09 -2.51 12.24
N ALA A 234 19.43 -1.67 11.48
CA ALA A 234 19.20 -1.86 10.05
C ALA A 234 20.44 -1.57 9.16
N ASN A 235 21.55 -1.14 9.72
CA ASN A 235 22.74 -0.61 9.00
C ASN A 235 22.43 0.62 8.12
N ALA A 236 21.37 1.37 8.40
CA ALA A 236 20.97 2.58 7.69
C ALA A 236 21.69 3.84 8.21
N ASP A 237 22.08 3.90 9.48
CA ASP A 237 22.67 5.09 10.14
C ASP A 237 23.88 5.65 9.39
N SER A 238 24.70 4.79 8.80
CA SER A 238 25.90 5.20 8.08
C SER A 238 25.59 6.07 6.86
N PHE A 239 24.67 5.64 5.99
CA PHE A 239 24.32 6.44 4.80
C PHE A 239 23.49 7.68 5.19
N ILE A 240 22.59 7.57 6.18
CA ILE A 240 21.77 8.69 6.63
C ILE A 240 22.65 9.87 7.07
N ARG A 241 23.72 9.61 7.83
CA ARG A 241 24.67 10.65 8.27
C ARG A 241 25.45 11.32 7.14
N HIS A 242 25.57 10.69 5.98
CA HIS A 242 26.21 11.28 4.81
C HIS A 242 25.28 12.17 4.00
N LEU A 243 23.99 12.14 4.27
CA LEU A 243 23.04 13.05 3.62
C LEU A 243 23.20 14.48 4.15
N PRO A 244 22.91 15.51 3.35
CA PRO A 244 23.16 16.91 3.72
C PRO A 244 22.52 17.35 5.07
N GLN A 245 21.35 16.80 5.40
CA GLN A 245 20.62 17.10 6.65
C GLN A 245 20.46 15.87 7.55
N GLY A 246 21.18 14.76 7.25
CA GLY A 246 21.10 13.55 8.02
C GLY A 246 19.66 13.02 8.16
N TYR A 247 19.21 12.81 9.39
CA TYR A 247 17.85 12.33 9.69
C TYR A 247 16.73 13.30 9.32
N ASP A 248 17.05 14.61 9.23
CA ASP A 248 16.11 15.66 8.86
C ASP A 248 16.03 15.87 7.34
N THR A 249 16.76 15.07 6.56
CA THR A 249 16.69 15.11 5.09
C THR A 249 15.28 14.80 4.64
N VAL A 250 14.67 15.72 3.90
CA VAL A 250 13.31 15.59 3.36
C VAL A 250 13.33 14.73 2.11
N ILE A 251 12.52 13.69 2.11
CA ILE A 251 12.25 12.82 0.97
C ILE A 251 10.96 13.26 0.30
N THR A 252 10.98 13.42 -1.01
CA THR A 252 9.80 13.76 -1.82
C THR A 252 9.42 12.58 -2.72
N GLY A 253 8.12 12.27 -2.77
CA GLY A 253 7.62 11.12 -3.53
C GLY A 253 8.17 9.77 -3.02
N ASP A 254 8.24 8.77 -3.88
CA ASP A 254 8.68 7.39 -3.53
C ASP A 254 10.20 7.25 -3.29
N GLY A 255 10.86 8.29 -2.77
CA GLY A 255 12.29 8.24 -2.43
C GLY A 255 13.25 8.45 -3.61
N GLY A 256 12.86 9.21 -4.63
CA GLY A 256 13.57 9.37 -5.91
C GLY A 256 15.05 9.83 -5.86
N SER A 257 15.57 10.23 -4.69
CA SER A 257 17.00 10.55 -4.48
C SER A 257 17.80 9.40 -3.84
N LEU A 258 17.13 8.32 -3.39
CA LEU A 258 17.75 7.18 -2.72
C LEU A 258 17.85 5.98 -3.67
N SER A 259 18.92 5.20 -3.51
CA SER A 259 19.05 3.92 -4.19
C SER A 259 18.08 2.88 -3.65
N GLN A 260 17.76 1.84 -4.42
CA GLN A 260 16.93 0.71 -4.00
C GLN A 260 17.43 0.08 -2.69
N GLY A 261 18.73 -0.04 -2.51
CA GLY A 261 19.32 -0.58 -1.29
C GLY A 261 19.10 0.32 -0.07
N GLU A 262 19.23 1.64 -0.21
CA GLU A 262 18.94 2.60 0.86
C GLU A 262 17.47 2.60 1.24
N LEU A 263 16.56 2.50 0.27
CA LEU A 263 15.13 2.33 0.50
C LEU A 263 14.84 1.08 1.34
N GLN A 264 15.49 -0.03 1.02
CA GLN A 264 15.31 -1.28 1.74
C GLN A 264 15.89 -1.23 3.17
N LEU A 265 17.05 -0.58 3.38
CA LEU A 265 17.58 -0.33 4.72
C LEU A 265 16.63 0.52 5.58
N LEU A 266 15.95 1.50 4.98
CA LEU A 266 14.92 2.29 5.68
C LEU A 266 13.67 1.46 6.00
N ALA A 267 13.24 0.55 5.13
CA ALA A 267 12.15 -0.38 5.41
C ALA A 267 12.48 -1.31 6.59
N ILE A 268 13.71 -1.82 6.65
CA ILE A 268 14.20 -2.61 7.79
C ILE A 268 14.21 -1.76 9.07
N ALA A 269 14.67 -0.51 9.02
CA ALA A 269 14.66 0.41 10.17
C ALA A 269 13.22 0.71 10.65
N ARG A 270 12.28 0.89 9.71
CA ARG A 270 10.84 1.06 10.01
C ARG A 270 10.26 -0.16 10.73
N ALA A 271 10.61 -1.37 10.30
CA ALA A 271 10.21 -2.60 10.99
C ALA A 271 10.92 -2.75 12.35
N ALA A 272 12.20 -2.37 12.44
CA ALA A 272 12.97 -2.46 13.68
C ALA A 272 12.43 -1.54 14.79
N VAL A 273 12.00 -0.32 14.45
CA VAL A 273 11.49 0.64 15.46
C VAL A 273 10.18 0.19 16.08
N SER A 274 9.37 -0.58 15.35
CA SER A 274 8.10 -1.14 15.86
C SER A 274 8.31 -2.32 16.81
N ASP A 275 9.47 -2.98 16.75
CA ASP A 275 9.88 -4.13 17.57
C ASP A 275 8.83 -5.25 17.65
N PRO A 276 8.36 -5.78 16.52
CA PRO A 276 7.30 -6.77 16.46
C PRO A 276 7.84 -8.17 16.81
N PRO A 277 7.06 -9.04 17.50
CA PRO A 277 7.45 -10.40 17.81
C PRO A 277 7.45 -11.35 16.60
N VAL A 278 6.67 -11.02 15.58
CA VAL A 278 6.59 -11.78 14.32
C VAL A 278 6.93 -10.89 13.14
N LEU A 279 7.70 -11.41 12.21
CA LEU A 279 8.13 -10.72 11.00
C LEU A 279 7.64 -11.46 9.74
N ILE A 280 7.23 -10.69 8.76
CA ILE A 280 6.92 -11.13 7.41
C ILE A 280 7.88 -10.42 6.47
N LEU A 281 8.71 -11.18 5.78
CA LEU A 281 9.76 -10.66 4.92
C LEU A 281 9.52 -11.14 3.49
N ASP A 282 9.41 -10.19 2.55
CA ASP A 282 9.34 -10.49 1.12
C ASP A 282 10.69 -10.13 0.49
N GLU A 283 11.46 -11.17 0.14
CA GLU A 283 12.83 -11.02 -0.33
C GLU A 283 12.91 -10.94 -1.85
N THR A 284 13.29 -9.77 -2.34
CA THR A 284 13.89 -9.66 -3.68
C THR A 284 15.00 -8.62 -3.65
N THR A 285 16.23 -9.10 -3.67
CA THR A 285 17.46 -8.28 -3.83
C THR A 285 17.90 -8.19 -5.29
N SER A 286 16.97 -8.21 -6.26
CA SER A 286 17.31 -8.04 -7.66
C SER A 286 17.68 -6.58 -7.93
N SER A 287 18.90 -6.31 -8.37
CA SER A 287 19.42 -4.99 -8.79
C SER A 287 20.09 -4.12 -7.70
N ILE A 288 20.58 -4.73 -6.60
CA ILE A 288 21.32 -4.04 -5.55
C ILE A 288 22.82 -4.38 -5.71
N ASP A 289 23.70 -3.39 -5.46
CA ASP A 289 25.15 -3.62 -5.46
C ASP A 289 25.56 -4.56 -4.31
N THR A 290 26.63 -5.32 -4.51
CA THR A 290 27.09 -6.36 -3.58
C THR A 290 27.44 -5.83 -2.17
N ARG A 291 27.84 -4.56 -2.05
CA ARG A 291 28.18 -3.97 -0.75
C ARG A 291 26.91 -3.68 0.05
N THR A 292 25.94 -3.06 -0.59
CA THR A 292 24.65 -2.75 0.05
C THR A 292 23.85 -4.02 0.33
N GLU A 293 23.92 -5.04 -0.55
CA GLU A 293 23.31 -6.35 -0.30
C GLU A 293 23.80 -6.97 1.03
N LYS A 294 25.10 -6.95 1.30
CA LYS A 294 25.65 -7.42 2.58
C LYS A 294 25.18 -6.61 3.80
N LEU A 295 24.95 -5.31 3.64
CA LEU A 295 24.41 -4.48 4.72
C LEU A 295 22.95 -4.83 4.99
N ILE A 296 22.17 -5.07 3.94
CA ILE A 296 20.78 -5.51 4.03
C ILE A 296 20.70 -6.88 4.72
N GLU A 297 21.46 -7.87 4.26
CA GLU A 297 21.52 -9.20 4.89
C GLU A 297 21.82 -9.11 6.39
N LYS A 298 22.86 -8.35 6.76
CA LYS A 298 23.24 -8.15 8.16
C LYS A 298 22.14 -7.43 8.97
N GLY A 299 21.47 -6.43 8.38
CA GLY A 299 20.35 -5.74 9.00
C GLY A 299 19.15 -6.66 9.20
N MET A 300 18.84 -7.47 8.19
CA MET A 300 17.79 -8.49 8.25
C MET A 300 18.09 -9.54 9.33
N ASP A 301 19.31 -10.09 9.38
CA ASP A 301 19.72 -11.05 10.42
C ASP A 301 19.54 -10.48 11.82
N SER A 302 19.95 -9.22 12.02
CA SER A 302 19.78 -8.52 13.30
C SER A 302 18.28 -8.31 13.63
N LEU A 303 17.47 -7.98 12.64
CA LEU A 303 16.02 -7.81 12.80
C LEU A 303 15.32 -9.13 13.12
N MET A 304 15.75 -10.25 12.51
CA MET A 304 15.16 -11.57 12.69
C MET A 304 15.52 -12.24 14.03
N ALA A 305 16.58 -11.79 14.70
CA ALA A 305 17.08 -12.44 15.90
C ALA A 305 16.02 -12.52 17.01
N GLY A 306 15.73 -13.74 17.48
CA GLY A 306 14.78 -14.00 18.57
C GLY A 306 13.31 -13.90 18.21
N ARG A 307 12.97 -13.70 16.93
CA ARG A 307 11.59 -13.52 16.45
C ARG A 307 11.12 -14.70 15.61
N THR A 308 9.82 -14.89 15.55
CA THR A 308 9.19 -15.77 14.55
C THR A 308 9.17 -15.07 13.21
N VAL A 309 9.66 -15.73 12.17
CA VAL A 309 9.86 -15.08 10.87
C VAL A 309 9.25 -15.92 9.75
N PHE A 310 8.45 -15.28 8.92
CA PHE A 310 7.97 -15.81 7.66
C PHE A 310 8.68 -15.11 6.51
N VAL A 311 9.40 -15.88 5.69
CA VAL A 311 10.16 -15.37 4.54
C VAL A 311 9.53 -15.86 3.25
N ILE A 312 9.17 -14.96 2.34
CA ILE A 312 8.84 -15.32 0.97
C ILE A 312 10.16 -15.36 0.20
N ALA A 313 10.71 -16.56 0.03
CA ALA A 313 11.99 -16.73 -0.64
C ALA A 313 11.80 -16.78 -2.17
N HIS A 314 12.40 -15.83 -2.87
CA HIS A 314 12.52 -15.80 -4.32
C HIS A 314 13.83 -16.46 -4.80
N ARG A 315 14.81 -16.66 -3.91
CA ARG A 315 16.07 -17.34 -4.18
C ARG A 315 16.31 -18.46 -3.16
N LEU A 316 16.76 -19.62 -3.63
CA LEU A 316 17.13 -20.75 -2.77
C LEU A 316 18.34 -20.44 -1.84
N SER A 317 19.14 -19.43 -2.15
CA SER A 317 20.30 -19.01 -1.34
C SER A 317 19.91 -18.35 -0.01
N THR A 318 18.70 -17.88 0.13
CA THR A 318 18.17 -17.23 1.33
C THR A 318 17.61 -18.22 2.38
N VAL A 319 17.51 -19.48 2.01
CA VAL A 319 17.07 -20.59 2.88
C VAL A 319 18.29 -21.25 3.51
N ARG A 320 19.06 -20.47 4.33
CA ARG A 320 20.16 -21.01 5.15
C ARG A 320 19.85 -20.90 6.63
#